data_89f86fb93f3a0e6938f423c161766c30
#
_entry.id   89f86fb93f3a0e6938f423c161766c30
#
_cell.length_a   1.000
_cell.length_b   1.000
_cell.length_c   1.000
_cell.angle_alpha   90.00
_cell.angle_beta   90.00
_cell.angle_gamma   90.00
#
_symmetry.space_group_name_H-M   'P 1'
#
loop_
_entity.id
_entity.type
_entity.pdbx_description
1 polymer ?
#
loop_
_entity_poly.entity_id
_entity_poly.type
_entity_poly.pdbx_seq_one_letter_code
_entity_poly.pdbx_strand_id
1 'polypeptide(L)'
;MQPVLQLTNVSVSFETPYGEVEAVRDVSWSLNSGEVLAIVGESGCGKTVMVQSIMKLLPKNSNLKQGKIVVDGEDITHYKERKMRKLRANAFSMVFQDPMSSLNPTIPIGKQMVEAIKKHHKISTDEAKKRAKELMRMVEIDDVEERFHLQPHFFSGGMRQRCVLAMALASEPKVIFA
;
A
#
# COMPACT_ATOMS: atom_id res chain seq x y z
N MET A 1 24.05 2.91 4.04
CA MET A 1 22.94 3.21 3.09
C MET A 1 21.84 3.90 3.90
N GLN A 2 21.15 4.87 3.31
CA GLN A 2 20.04 5.53 3.98
C GLN A 2 18.78 4.67 3.84
N PRO A 3 18.05 4.40 4.93
CA PRO A 3 16.82 3.59 4.84
C PRO A 3 15.73 4.29 4.02
N VAL A 4 14.95 3.50 3.28
CA VAL A 4 13.80 4.00 2.51
C VAL A 4 12.63 4.41 3.40
N LEU A 5 12.52 3.76 4.56
CA LEU A 5 11.52 4.09 5.59
C LEU A 5 12.14 3.88 6.97
N GLN A 6 11.95 4.85 7.87
CA GLN A 6 12.44 4.77 9.25
C GLN A 6 11.40 5.33 10.21
N LEU A 7 11.16 4.59 11.28
CA LEU A 7 10.40 5.04 12.44
C LEU A 7 11.35 5.17 13.63
N THR A 8 11.18 6.21 14.42
CA THR A 8 11.95 6.43 15.65
C THR A 8 11.02 6.83 16.78
N ASN A 9 10.93 6.00 17.81
CA ASN A 9 10.13 6.20 19.04
C ASN A 9 8.66 6.59 18.78
N VAL A 10 8.04 5.98 17.76
CA VAL A 10 6.68 6.29 17.33
C VAL A 10 5.66 5.73 18.33
N SER A 11 4.80 6.62 18.85
CA SER A 11 3.65 6.27 19.69
C SER A 11 2.37 6.88 19.14
N VAL A 12 1.31 6.06 19.10
CA VAL A 12 0.00 6.45 18.57
C VAL A 12 -1.08 6.11 19.59
N SER A 13 -1.96 7.05 19.86
CA SER A 13 -3.12 6.87 20.73
C SER A 13 -4.43 7.25 20.06
N PHE A 14 -5.52 6.80 20.63
CA PHE A 14 -6.88 7.14 20.25
C PHE A 14 -7.64 7.75 21.44
N GLU A 15 -8.33 8.84 21.19
CA GLU A 15 -9.30 9.39 22.12
C GLU A 15 -10.59 8.56 22.05
N THR A 16 -11.03 8.03 23.19
CA THR A 16 -12.28 7.28 23.33
C THR A 16 -13.16 7.90 24.40
N PRO A 17 -14.47 7.60 24.45
CA PRO A 17 -15.34 8.07 25.53
C PRO A 17 -14.91 7.61 26.92
N TYR A 18 -14.08 6.59 27.01
CA TYR A 18 -13.57 6.01 28.28
C TYR A 18 -12.14 6.45 28.61
N GLY A 19 -11.57 7.38 27.84
CA GLY A 19 -10.20 7.87 28.00
C GLY A 19 -9.32 7.58 26.79
N GLU A 20 -8.05 7.89 26.94
CA GLU A 20 -7.05 7.69 25.89
C GLU A 20 -6.52 6.26 25.90
N VAL A 21 -6.44 5.64 24.72
CA VAL A 21 -5.90 4.29 24.52
C VAL A 21 -4.68 4.37 23.64
N GLU A 22 -3.52 3.98 24.14
CA GLU A 22 -2.30 3.83 23.36
C GLU A 22 -2.31 2.51 22.57
N ALA A 23 -2.35 2.61 21.24
CA ALA A 23 -2.35 1.47 20.33
C ALA A 23 -0.96 1.10 19.81
N VAL A 24 -0.05 2.06 19.76
CA VAL A 24 1.38 1.87 19.38
C VAL A 24 2.22 2.59 20.42
N ARG A 25 3.22 1.91 20.98
CA ARG A 25 4.05 2.42 22.07
C ARG A 25 5.53 2.31 21.71
N ASP A 26 6.19 3.46 21.56
CA ASP A 26 7.64 3.59 21.43
C ASP A 26 8.27 2.65 20.38
N VAL A 27 7.70 2.59 19.20
CA VAL A 27 8.15 1.69 18.14
C VAL A 27 9.22 2.35 17.28
N SER A 28 10.35 1.64 17.11
CA SER A 28 11.47 2.06 16.27
C SER A 28 11.92 0.92 15.37
N TRP A 29 12.06 1.18 14.08
CA TRP A 29 12.65 0.26 13.10
C TRP A 29 13.02 1.02 11.81
N SER A 30 13.78 0.38 10.95
CA SER A 30 14.13 0.90 9.63
C SER A 30 14.00 -0.18 8.56
N LEU A 31 13.72 0.24 7.33
CA LEU A 31 13.62 -0.60 6.14
C LEU A 31 14.54 -0.04 5.06
N ASN A 32 15.42 -0.86 4.54
CA ASN A 32 16.31 -0.50 3.45
C ASN A 32 15.68 -0.84 2.09
N SER A 33 16.23 -0.27 1.02
CA SER A 33 15.81 -0.62 -0.34
C SER A 33 16.09 -2.10 -0.65
N GLY A 34 15.10 -2.80 -1.18
CA GLY A 34 15.17 -4.23 -1.49
C GLY A 34 15.02 -5.16 -0.27
N GLU A 35 14.78 -4.61 0.91
CA GLU A 35 14.57 -5.38 2.14
C GLU A 35 13.09 -5.73 2.33
N VAL A 36 12.83 -6.87 2.98
CA VAL A 36 11.50 -7.29 3.44
C VAL A 36 11.50 -7.32 4.96
N LEU A 37 10.62 -6.51 5.57
CA LEU A 37 10.41 -6.47 7.01
C LEU A 37 9.08 -7.14 7.36
N ALA A 38 9.13 -8.24 8.09
CA ALA A 38 7.94 -8.90 8.62
C ALA A 38 7.59 -8.35 10.00
N ILE A 39 6.33 -7.88 10.17
CA ILE A 39 5.80 -7.39 11.45
C ILE A 39 4.79 -8.41 11.96
N VAL A 40 5.19 -9.15 12.99
CA VAL A 40 4.42 -10.25 13.56
C VAL A 40 3.86 -9.86 14.93
N GLY A 41 2.70 -10.37 15.27
CA GLY A 41 2.05 -10.16 16.57
C GLY A 41 0.59 -10.59 16.55
N GLU A 42 -0.05 -10.64 17.70
CA GLU A 42 -1.45 -11.03 17.86
C GLU A 42 -2.42 -10.08 17.17
N SER A 43 -3.67 -10.53 16.97
CA SER A 43 -4.72 -9.64 16.46
C SER A 43 -4.97 -8.51 17.46
N GLY A 44 -5.09 -7.28 16.94
CA GLY A 44 -5.33 -6.10 17.78
C GLY A 44 -4.08 -5.47 18.45
N CYS A 45 -2.87 -6.03 18.27
CA CYS A 45 -1.64 -5.48 18.89
C CYS A 45 -1.09 -4.21 18.20
N GLY A 46 -1.84 -3.56 17.29
CA GLY A 46 -1.45 -2.27 16.72
C GLY A 46 -0.72 -2.30 15.37
N LYS A 47 -0.46 -3.47 14.76
CA LYS A 47 0.25 -3.57 13.45
C LYS A 47 -0.36 -2.68 12.36
N THR A 48 -1.67 -2.82 12.17
CA THR A 48 -2.41 -2.02 11.16
C THR A 48 -2.40 -0.54 11.51
N VAL A 49 -2.55 -0.20 12.81
CA VAL A 49 -2.48 1.20 13.28
C VAL A 49 -1.12 1.81 12.97
N MET A 50 -0.04 1.07 13.19
CA MET A 50 1.32 1.53 12.87
C MET A 50 1.48 1.80 11.36
N VAL A 51 1.05 0.88 10.49
CA VAL A 51 1.10 1.10 9.03
C VAL A 51 0.24 2.30 8.61
N GLN A 52 -0.98 2.41 9.15
CA GLN A 52 -1.85 3.54 8.87
C GLN A 52 -1.28 4.87 9.39
N SER A 53 -0.51 4.86 10.49
CA SER A 53 0.16 6.06 11.01
C SER A 53 1.24 6.56 10.04
N ILE A 54 2.02 5.67 9.43
CA ILE A 54 3.00 6.00 8.41
C ILE A 54 2.33 6.69 7.21
N MET A 55 1.21 6.13 6.78
CA MET A 55 0.45 6.65 5.65
C MET A 55 -0.46 7.85 6.01
N LYS A 56 -0.55 8.23 7.28
CA LYS A 56 -1.52 9.21 7.81
C LYS A 56 -2.96 8.93 7.37
N LEU A 57 -3.37 7.68 7.51
CA LEU A 57 -4.72 7.20 7.21
C LEU A 57 -5.52 6.87 8.48
N LEU A 58 -5.02 7.28 9.63
CA LEU A 58 -5.71 7.11 10.90
C LEU A 58 -6.96 8.01 10.98
N PRO A 59 -7.99 7.59 11.74
CA PRO A 59 -9.18 8.40 11.97
C PRO A 59 -8.88 9.67 12.78
N LYS A 60 -9.79 10.64 12.77
CA LYS A 60 -9.58 11.97 13.37
C LYS A 60 -9.37 11.97 14.89
N ASN A 61 -9.83 10.94 15.59
CA ASN A 61 -9.65 10.78 17.03
C ASN A 61 -8.32 10.12 17.40
N SER A 62 -7.38 10.02 16.46
CA SER A 62 -6.04 9.49 16.68
C SER A 62 -5.01 10.61 16.79
N ASN A 63 -4.03 10.41 17.65
CA ASN A 63 -2.91 11.31 17.86
C ASN A 63 -1.57 10.57 17.70
N LEU A 64 -0.68 11.10 16.88
CA LEU A 64 0.74 10.76 16.93
C LEU A 64 1.36 11.51 18.12
N LYS A 65 1.53 10.81 19.24
CA LYS A 65 1.98 11.40 20.53
C LYS A 65 3.43 11.85 20.49
N GLN A 66 4.28 11.00 19.91
CA GLN A 66 5.71 11.24 19.79
C GLN A 66 6.30 10.45 18.64
N GLY A 67 7.56 10.70 18.37
CA GLY A 67 8.35 9.96 17.40
C GLY A 67 8.47 10.67 16.06
N LYS A 68 9.25 10.04 15.21
CA LYS A 68 9.61 10.55 13.89
C LYS A 68 9.40 9.49 12.82
N ILE A 69 8.84 9.90 11.68
CA ILE A 69 8.66 9.04 10.50
C ILE A 69 9.42 9.69 9.35
N VAL A 70 10.41 8.98 8.81
CA VAL A 70 11.25 9.44 7.70
C VAL A 70 11.05 8.52 6.51
N VAL A 71 10.81 9.08 5.34
CA VAL A 71 10.68 8.36 4.07
C VAL A 71 11.68 8.93 3.10
N ASP A 72 12.59 8.09 2.59
CA ASP A 72 13.61 8.48 1.63
C ASP A 72 14.43 9.72 2.09
N GLY A 73 14.76 9.74 3.40
CA GLY A 73 15.48 10.83 4.05
C GLY A 73 14.65 12.08 4.40
N GLU A 74 13.38 12.14 3.99
CA GLU A 74 12.50 13.27 4.28
C GLU A 74 11.61 12.98 5.50
N ASP A 75 11.61 13.87 6.49
CA ASP A 75 10.74 13.79 7.65
C ASP A 75 9.30 14.14 7.27
N ILE A 76 8.42 13.15 7.36
CA ILE A 76 7.02 13.26 7.00
C ILE A 76 6.09 13.42 8.21
N THR A 77 6.65 13.43 9.42
CA THR A 77 5.91 13.40 10.70
C THR A 77 4.82 14.47 10.75
N HIS A 78 5.11 15.68 10.29
CA HIS A 78 4.17 16.79 10.33
C HIS A 78 3.61 17.24 8.97
N TYR A 79 3.70 16.34 7.93
CA TYR A 79 3.15 16.66 6.62
C TYR A 79 1.64 16.91 6.68
N LYS A 80 1.20 18.00 6.02
CA LYS A 80 -0.21 18.26 5.77
C LYS A 80 -0.77 17.32 4.72
N GLU A 81 -2.07 17.08 4.74
CA GLU A 81 -2.76 16.13 3.86
C GLU A 81 -2.42 16.31 2.36
N ARG A 82 -2.30 17.54 1.88
CA ARG A 82 -1.93 17.81 0.48
C ARG A 82 -0.57 17.23 0.10
N LYS A 83 0.43 17.29 1.01
CA LYS A 83 1.79 16.76 0.79
C LYS A 83 1.77 15.25 0.95
N MET A 84 1.06 14.73 1.96
CA MET A 84 0.88 13.29 2.17
C MET A 84 0.19 12.59 1.01
N ARG A 85 -0.85 13.19 0.42
CA ARG A 85 -1.53 12.62 -0.75
C ARG A 85 -0.60 12.43 -1.95
N LYS A 86 0.32 13.38 -2.18
CA LYS A 86 1.35 13.24 -3.22
C LYS A 86 2.35 12.13 -2.89
N LEU A 87 2.77 12.05 -1.62
CA LEU A 87 3.71 11.03 -1.16
C LEU A 87 3.07 9.64 -1.26
N ARG A 88 1.83 9.46 -0.78
CA ARG A 88 1.10 8.19 -0.93
C ARG A 88 1.01 7.73 -2.37
N ALA A 89 0.71 8.64 -3.29
CA ALA A 89 0.59 8.31 -4.70
C ALA A 89 1.92 7.85 -5.35
N ASN A 90 3.06 8.34 -4.87
CA ASN A 90 4.36 8.13 -5.53
C ASN A 90 5.29 7.16 -4.78
N ALA A 91 5.13 7.02 -3.46
CA ALA A 91 6.06 6.27 -2.65
C ALA A 91 5.47 5.00 -2.02
N PHE A 92 4.16 4.96 -1.84
CA PHE A 92 3.50 3.89 -1.12
C PHE A 92 2.48 3.14 -1.97
N SER A 93 2.42 1.83 -1.75
CA SER A 93 1.28 1.01 -2.16
C SER A 93 0.83 0.15 -0.99
N MET A 94 -0.45 -0.19 -0.96
CA MET A 94 -1.01 -1.02 0.10
C MET A 94 -1.87 -2.12 -0.51
N VAL A 95 -1.60 -3.34 -0.11
CA VAL A 95 -2.41 -4.52 -0.42
C VAL A 95 -3.26 -4.83 0.81
N PHE A 96 -4.57 -4.73 0.67
CA PHE A 96 -5.49 -5.04 1.77
C PHE A 96 -5.70 -6.55 1.91
N GLN A 97 -6.03 -6.97 3.14
CA GLN A 97 -6.24 -8.37 3.49
C GLN A 97 -7.39 -9.04 2.70
N ASP A 98 -8.38 -8.27 2.28
CA ASP A 98 -9.46 -8.76 1.40
C ASP A 98 -9.29 -8.25 -0.04
N PRO A 99 -8.76 -9.09 -0.95
CA PRO A 99 -8.58 -8.73 -2.35
C PRO A 99 -9.92 -8.57 -3.09
N MET A 100 -11.01 -9.13 -2.56
CA MET A 100 -12.32 -9.07 -3.20
C MET A 100 -12.91 -7.65 -3.17
N SER A 101 -12.66 -6.91 -2.09
CA SER A 101 -13.12 -5.51 -1.97
C SER A 101 -12.30 -4.53 -2.82
N SER A 102 -11.11 -4.95 -3.27
CA SER A 102 -10.20 -4.10 -4.04
C SER A 102 -10.44 -4.13 -5.56
N LEU A 103 -11.10 -5.18 -6.07
CA LEU A 103 -11.38 -5.36 -7.50
C LEU A 103 -12.84 -5.05 -7.81
N ASN A 104 -13.08 -4.26 -8.86
CA ASN A 104 -14.44 -4.09 -9.37
C ASN A 104 -14.89 -5.37 -10.09
N PRO A 105 -15.95 -6.07 -9.62
CA PRO A 105 -16.33 -7.38 -10.15
C PRO A 105 -16.88 -7.33 -11.58
N THR A 106 -17.30 -6.17 -12.07
CA THR A 106 -17.93 -6.01 -13.39
C THR A 106 -16.95 -5.56 -14.48
N ILE A 107 -15.74 -5.15 -14.10
CA ILE A 107 -14.72 -4.62 -15.03
C ILE A 107 -13.63 -5.66 -15.25
N PRO A 108 -13.21 -5.95 -16.51
CA PRO A 108 -12.08 -6.82 -16.79
C PRO A 108 -10.80 -6.40 -16.04
N ILE A 109 -10.03 -7.38 -15.56
CA ILE A 109 -8.80 -7.14 -14.80
C ILE A 109 -7.82 -6.24 -15.58
N GLY A 110 -7.60 -6.55 -16.87
CA GLY A 110 -6.68 -5.74 -17.68
C GLY A 110 -7.09 -4.28 -17.81
N LYS A 111 -8.41 -3.99 -17.87
CA LYS A 111 -8.90 -2.62 -17.91
C LYS A 111 -8.63 -1.88 -16.58
N GLN A 112 -8.84 -2.54 -15.45
CA GLN A 112 -8.54 -1.98 -14.13
C GLN A 112 -7.04 -1.71 -13.96
N MET A 113 -6.18 -2.61 -14.43
CA MET A 113 -4.73 -2.43 -14.41
C MET A 113 -4.28 -1.27 -15.30
N VAL A 114 -4.82 -1.17 -16.52
CA VAL A 114 -4.53 -0.05 -17.43
C VAL A 114 -4.92 1.29 -16.81
N GLU A 115 -6.07 1.36 -16.14
CA GLU A 115 -6.52 2.55 -15.44
C GLU A 115 -5.56 2.92 -14.29
N ALA A 116 -5.16 1.94 -13.48
CA ALA A 116 -4.18 2.13 -12.40
C ALA A 116 -2.84 2.66 -12.94
N ILE A 117 -2.29 2.06 -14.00
CA ILE A 117 -1.05 2.48 -14.63
C ILE A 117 -1.16 3.92 -15.16
N LYS A 118 -2.21 4.24 -15.90
CA LYS A 118 -2.40 5.58 -16.50
C LYS A 118 -2.61 6.68 -15.47
N LYS A 119 -3.07 6.33 -14.27
CA LYS A 119 -3.21 7.28 -13.16
C LYS A 119 -1.85 7.77 -12.64
N HIS A 120 -0.84 6.91 -12.71
CA HIS A 120 0.51 7.19 -12.21
C HIS A 120 1.49 7.58 -13.31
N HIS A 121 1.30 7.09 -14.52
CA HIS A 121 2.20 7.28 -15.64
C HIS A 121 1.49 7.98 -16.83
N LYS A 122 2.15 9.00 -17.38
CA LYS A 122 1.67 9.71 -18.58
C LYS A 122 2.10 8.95 -19.85
N ILE A 123 1.49 7.80 -20.09
CA ILE A 123 1.79 6.93 -21.24
C ILE A 123 0.54 6.66 -22.08
N SER A 124 0.74 6.19 -23.30
CA SER A 124 -0.34 5.81 -24.20
C SER A 124 -1.13 4.61 -23.66
N THR A 125 -2.35 4.41 -24.17
CA THR A 125 -3.17 3.27 -23.75
C THR A 125 -2.52 1.94 -24.16
N ASP A 126 -1.83 1.89 -25.30
CA ASP A 126 -1.20 0.65 -25.78
C ASP A 126 0.06 0.30 -24.96
N GLU A 127 0.85 1.30 -24.59
CA GLU A 127 1.96 1.11 -23.63
C GLU A 127 1.45 0.66 -22.27
N ALA A 128 0.35 1.24 -21.77
CA ALA A 128 -0.27 0.83 -20.51
C ALA A 128 -0.79 -0.62 -20.57
N LYS A 129 -1.38 -1.06 -21.70
CA LYS A 129 -1.77 -2.46 -21.91
C LYS A 129 -0.58 -3.40 -21.88
N LYS A 130 0.50 -3.05 -22.60
CA LYS A 130 1.73 -3.84 -22.61
C LYS A 130 2.27 -4.01 -21.20
N ARG A 131 2.42 -2.91 -20.45
CA ARG A 131 2.88 -2.91 -19.07
C ARG A 131 1.96 -3.70 -18.14
N ALA A 132 0.64 -3.59 -18.29
CA ALA A 132 -0.32 -4.36 -17.51
C ALA A 132 -0.12 -5.87 -17.71
N LYS A 133 0.08 -6.32 -18.94
CA LYS A 133 0.36 -7.73 -19.25
C LYS A 133 1.71 -8.19 -18.68
N GLU A 134 2.73 -7.34 -18.71
CA GLU A 134 4.03 -7.61 -18.08
C GLU A 134 3.91 -7.79 -16.58
N LEU A 135 3.15 -6.92 -15.90
CA LEU A 135 2.87 -7.04 -14.46
C LEU A 135 2.08 -8.31 -14.13
N MET A 136 1.09 -8.69 -14.96
CA MET A 136 0.35 -9.94 -14.78
C MET A 136 1.29 -11.17 -14.88
N ARG A 137 2.22 -11.17 -15.83
CA ARG A 137 3.23 -12.25 -15.95
C ARG A 137 4.18 -12.28 -14.75
N MET A 138 4.61 -11.10 -14.28
CA MET A 138 5.50 -10.97 -13.11
C MET A 138 4.90 -11.60 -11.85
N VAL A 139 3.58 -11.53 -11.69
CA VAL A 139 2.86 -12.17 -10.57
C VAL A 139 2.36 -13.58 -10.93
N GLU A 140 2.91 -14.19 -11.95
CA GLU A 140 2.61 -15.58 -12.37
C GLU A 140 1.11 -15.83 -12.67
N ILE A 141 0.48 -14.91 -13.40
CA ILE A 141 -0.82 -15.17 -14.02
C ILE A 141 -0.57 -15.85 -15.37
N ASP A 142 -1.06 -17.06 -15.51
CA ASP A 142 -1.02 -17.81 -16.76
C ASP A 142 -2.02 -17.24 -17.78
N ASP A 143 -1.85 -17.56 -19.07
CA ASP A 143 -2.75 -17.21 -20.17
C ASP A 143 -3.14 -15.72 -20.17
N VAL A 144 -2.14 -14.85 -19.95
CA VAL A 144 -2.35 -13.39 -19.78
C VAL A 144 -3.15 -12.77 -20.92
N GLU A 145 -2.96 -13.23 -22.17
CA GLU A 145 -3.64 -12.68 -23.33
C GLU A 145 -5.17 -12.86 -23.25
N GLU A 146 -5.62 -14.01 -22.80
CA GLU A 146 -7.04 -14.31 -22.60
C GLU A 146 -7.54 -13.66 -21.31
N ARG A 147 -6.85 -13.89 -20.18
CA ARG A 147 -7.26 -13.45 -18.85
C ARG A 147 -7.30 -11.93 -18.70
N PHE A 148 -6.52 -11.21 -19.49
CA PHE A 148 -6.57 -9.74 -19.52
C PHE A 148 -7.98 -9.20 -19.77
N HIS A 149 -8.79 -9.92 -20.52
CA HIS A 149 -10.14 -9.54 -20.92
C HIS A 149 -11.22 -10.08 -19.98
N LEU A 150 -10.87 -10.89 -18.99
CA LEU A 150 -11.82 -11.53 -18.08
C LEU A 150 -12.05 -10.68 -16.82
N GLN A 151 -13.24 -10.80 -16.26
CA GLN A 151 -13.64 -10.18 -14.99
C GLN A 151 -13.09 -10.99 -13.80
N PRO A 152 -13.01 -10.38 -12.59
CA PRO A 152 -12.46 -11.03 -11.40
C PRO A 152 -13.10 -12.38 -11.03
N HIS A 153 -14.37 -12.59 -11.32
CA HIS A 153 -15.05 -13.84 -10.96
C HIS A 153 -14.56 -15.08 -11.74
N PHE A 154 -13.84 -14.89 -12.86
CA PHE A 154 -13.18 -15.97 -13.59
C PHE A 154 -11.80 -16.36 -13.01
N PHE A 155 -11.34 -15.64 -11.98
CA PHE A 155 -10.06 -15.88 -11.32
C PHE A 155 -10.27 -16.59 -9.99
N SER A 156 -9.37 -17.52 -9.66
CA SER A 156 -9.33 -18.11 -8.31
C SER A 156 -8.99 -17.03 -7.25
N GLY A 157 -9.20 -17.34 -5.96
CA GLY A 157 -8.86 -16.43 -4.88
C GLY A 157 -7.39 -15.98 -4.91
N GLY A 158 -6.48 -16.95 -5.09
CA GLY A 158 -5.03 -16.67 -5.20
C GLY A 158 -4.68 -15.84 -6.43
N MET A 159 -5.31 -16.07 -7.58
CA MET A 159 -5.10 -15.26 -8.78
C MET A 159 -5.59 -13.81 -8.59
N ARG A 160 -6.73 -13.62 -7.92
CA ARG A 160 -7.24 -12.27 -7.59
C ARG A 160 -6.26 -11.53 -6.68
N GLN A 161 -5.71 -12.20 -5.69
CA GLN A 161 -4.69 -11.63 -4.81
C GLN A 161 -3.43 -11.22 -5.59
N ARG A 162 -2.95 -12.07 -6.51
CA ARG A 162 -1.84 -11.74 -7.41
C ARG A 162 -2.16 -10.54 -8.31
N CYS A 163 -3.38 -10.42 -8.84
CA CYS A 163 -3.80 -9.25 -9.62
C CYS A 163 -3.79 -7.96 -8.79
N VAL A 164 -4.24 -8.00 -7.52
CA VAL A 164 -4.16 -6.85 -6.61
C VAL A 164 -2.71 -6.48 -6.33
N LEU A 165 -1.81 -7.46 -6.14
CA LEU A 165 -0.38 -7.22 -6.01
C LEU A 165 0.21 -6.58 -7.28
N ALA A 166 -0.15 -7.07 -8.47
CA ALA A 166 0.27 -6.46 -9.73
C ALA A 166 -0.20 -5.00 -9.86
N MET A 167 -1.43 -4.69 -9.42
CA MET A 167 -1.93 -3.31 -9.37
C MET A 167 -1.16 -2.45 -8.37
N ALA A 168 -0.77 -3.01 -7.23
CA ALA A 168 0.06 -2.31 -6.24
C ALA A 168 1.45 -1.96 -6.81
N LEU A 169 2.01 -2.83 -7.65
CA LEU A 169 3.28 -2.61 -8.34
C LEU A 169 3.17 -1.60 -9.50
N ALA A 170 1.97 -1.35 -10.02
CA ALA A 170 1.75 -0.48 -11.17
C ALA A 170 2.20 0.97 -10.95
N SER A 171 2.21 1.46 -9.71
CA SER A 171 2.68 2.80 -9.34
C SER A 171 4.20 2.89 -9.13
N GLU A 172 4.94 1.78 -9.23
CA GLU A 172 6.38 1.67 -8.89
C GLU A 172 6.70 2.22 -7.49
N PRO A 173 6.02 1.75 -6.46
CA PRO A 173 6.16 2.30 -5.13
C PRO A 173 7.55 2.02 -4.55
N LYS A 174 8.02 2.90 -3.64
CA LYS A 174 9.23 2.67 -2.86
C LYS A 174 9.02 1.67 -1.73
N VAL A 175 7.81 1.62 -1.19
CA VAL A 175 7.41 0.72 -0.10
C VAL A 175 6.02 0.13 -0.39
N ILE A 176 5.91 -1.18 -0.25
CA ILE A 176 4.64 -1.89 -0.32
C ILE A 176 4.30 -2.41 1.08
N PHE A 177 3.11 -2.09 1.55
CA PHE A 177 2.51 -2.68 2.74
C PHE A 177 1.56 -3.81 2.31
N ALA A 178 1.78 -5.05 2.75
CA ALA A 178 1.01 -6.23 2.38
C ALA A 178 0.52 -7.00 3.61
#